data_def9910bb7295c902849a1fddb1dfd98
#
_entry.id   def9910bb7295c902849a1fddb1dfd98
#
_cell.length_a   1.000
_cell.length_b   1.000
_cell.length_c   1.000
_cell.angle_alpha   90.00
_cell.angle_beta   90.00
_cell.angle_gamma   90.00
#
_symmetry.space_group_name_H-M   'P 1'
#
loop_
_entity.id
_entity.type
_entity.pdbx_description
1 polymer ?
#
loop_
_entity_poly.entity_id
_entity_poly.type
_entity_poly.pdbx_seq_one_letter_code
_entity_poly.pdbx_strand_id
1 'polypeptide(L)'
;MQAVSVKVGDAYSSNYVNQLYKQLLTFDKNCVYCCMTDNREGLDPNIEVIPITDEFKERKWWNKTKLFKPGLFDKPTIYLDLDCFIHTDPNIFFDINYQNKLCLLKTYWFNEDLATKIHQCTINSSIMVIFENNCEPVWKEIHDHIEKLYKSFYGLDPWLYRRHMNNINFFKPGLAYSYKHGCVFPDDTQQNVLRQLPICIFDDTKNRDEVLNGLWRTI
;
A
#
# COMPACT_ATOMS: atom_id res chain seq x y z
N MET A 1 16.79 2.79 -0.17
CA MET A 1 15.31 2.88 -0.06
C MET A 1 14.86 2.22 1.23
N GLN A 2 13.78 2.72 1.85
CA GLN A 2 13.08 2.02 2.92
C GLN A 2 11.67 1.68 2.46
N ALA A 3 11.23 0.43 2.71
CA ALA A 3 9.91 -0.04 2.34
C ALA A 3 9.27 -0.85 3.47
N VAL A 4 7.95 -0.91 3.49
CA VAL A 4 7.20 -1.65 4.52
C VAL A 4 5.94 -2.28 3.91
N SER A 5 5.58 -3.46 4.42
CA SER A 5 4.28 -4.09 4.20
C SER A 5 3.63 -4.48 5.52
N VAL A 6 2.33 -4.74 5.47
CA VAL A 6 1.56 -5.24 6.62
C VAL A 6 1.02 -6.63 6.28
N LYS A 7 1.42 -7.63 7.09
CA LYS A 7 0.92 -9.00 7.00
C LYS A 7 0.28 -9.39 8.33
N VAL A 8 -1.03 -9.59 8.33
CA VAL A 8 -1.78 -10.00 9.53
C VAL A 8 -2.70 -11.17 9.21
N GLY A 9 -2.62 -12.20 10.05
CA GLY A 9 -3.37 -13.44 9.83
C GLY A 9 -2.91 -14.20 8.60
N ASP A 10 -3.81 -15.01 8.02
CA ASP A 10 -3.47 -16.04 7.03
C ASP A 10 -3.93 -15.71 5.60
N ALA A 11 -4.43 -14.48 5.36
CA ALA A 11 -4.89 -14.06 4.03
C ALA A 11 -3.76 -14.05 2.99
N TYR A 12 -2.53 -13.80 3.43
CA TYR A 12 -1.30 -13.86 2.65
C TYR A 12 -0.27 -14.71 3.37
N SER A 13 0.38 -15.61 2.63
CA SER A 13 1.52 -16.37 3.17
C SER A 13 2.77 -15.49 3.27
N SER A 14 3.77 -15.96 4.05
CA SER A 14 5.09 -15.33 4.11
C SER A 14 5.77 -15.23 2.74
N ASN A 15 5.41 -16.11 1.78
CA ASN A 15 5.95 -16.06 0.43
C ASN A 15 5.64 -14.73 -0.27
N TYR A 16 4.47 -14.11 -0.07
CA TYR A 16 4.16 -12.79 -0.63
C TYR A 16 5.13 -11.73 -0.15
N VAL A 17 5.42 -11.72 1.15
CA VAL A 17 6.39 -10.78 1.75
C VAL A 17 7.79 -11.01 1.18
N ASN A 18 8.22 -12.27 1.12
CA ASN A 18 9.54 -12.63 0.62
C ASN A 18 9.71 -12.30 -0.89
N GLN A 19 8.67 -12.49 -1.70
CA GLN A 19 8.72 -12.14 -3.12
C GLN A 19 8.75 -10.62 -3.33
N LEU A 20 7.99 -9.86 -2.55
CA LEU A 20 8.05 -8.40 -2.63
C LEU A 20 9.44 -7.87 -2.21
N TYR A 21 10.05 -8.45 -1.17
CA TYR A 21 11.42 -8.16 -0.77
C TYR A 21 12.42 -8.43 -1.89
N LYS A 22 12.34 -9.59 -2.54
CA LYS A 22 13.20 -9.93 -3.68
C LYS A 22 13.07 -8.92 -4.81
N GLN A 23 11.84 -8.52 -5.16
CA GLN A 23 11.60 -7.49 -6.17
C GLN A 23 12.28 -6.17 -5.81
N LEU A 24 12.15 -5.71 -4.57
CA LEU A 24 12.78 -4.48 -4.09
C LEU A 24 14.30 -4.55 -4.22
N LEU A 25 14.91 -5.69 -3.90
CA LEU A 25 16.35 -5.91 -4.00
C LEU A 25 16.88 -5.89 -5.45
N THR A 26 16.03 -6.12 -6.46
CA THR A 26 16.44 -5.98 -7.88
C THR A 26 16.75 -4.53 -8.25
N PHE A 27 16.09 -3.57 -7.59
CA PHE A 27 16.25 -2.14 -7.83
C PHE A 27 17.20 -1.46 -6.84
N ASP A 28 17.18 -1.89 -5.60
CA ASP A 28 18.08 -1.35 -4.55
C ASP A 28 18.58 -2.48 -3.63
N LYS A 29 19.82 -2.91 -3.86
CA LYS A 29 20.47 -3.96 -3.04
C LYS A 29 20.61 -3.60 -1.56
N ASN A 30 20.53 -2.31 -1.23
CA ASN A 30 20.58 -1.79 0.14
C ASN A 30 19.20 -1.43 0.68
N CYS A 31 18.12 -1.92 0.04
CA CYS A 31 16.78 -1.68 0.51
C CYS A 31 16.58 -2.24 1.93
N VAL A 32 16.18 -1.39 2.85
CA VAL A 32 15.68 -1.80 4.16
C VAL A 32 14.20 -2.12 4.01
N TYR A 33 13.84 -3.38 4.17
CA TYR A 33 12.45 -3.81 4.06
C TYR A 33 11.92 -4.30 5.39
N CYS A 34 10.85 -3.68 5.86
CA CYS A 34 10.17 -4.00 7.09
C CYS A 34 8.86 -4.77 6.80
N CYS A 35 8.53 -5.75 7.61
CA CYS A 35 7.21 -6.37 7.63
C CYS A 35 6.55 -6.14 8.99
N MET A 36 5.48 -5.37 9.02
CA MET A 36 4.63 -5.26 10.20
C MET A 36 3.71 -6.48 10.26
N THR A 37 3.90 -7.36 11.25
CA THR A 37 3.22 -8.65 11.28
C THR A 37 2.98 -9.19 12.68
N ASP A 38 1.97 -10.02 12.80
CA ASP A 38 1.65 -10.82 14.00
C ASP A 38 2.39 -12.17 14.02
N ASN A 39 2.99 -12.59 12.88
CA ASN A 39 3.73 -13.84 12.77
C ASN A 39 4.91 -13.71 11.79
N ARG A 40 6.14 -13.89 12.31
CA ARG A 40 7.38 -13.84 11.51
C ARG A 40 7.75 -15.16 10.83
N GLU A 41 6.99 -16.22 11.07
CA GLU A 41 7.33 -17.55 10.55
C GLU A 41 7.39 -17.55 9.02
N GLY A 42 8.46 -18.13 8.47
CA GLY A 42 8.70 -18.22 7.04
C GLY A 42 9.12 -16.93 6.34
N LEU A 43 9.33 -15.83 7.07
CA LEU A 43 9.93 -14.62 6.51
C LEU A 43 11.43 -14.79 6.32
N ASP A 44 11.96 -14.19 5.25
CA ASP A 44 13.40 -14.08 5.03
C ASP A 44 14.06 -13.41 6.25
N PRO A 45 15.21 -13.95 6.76
CA PRO A 45 15.84 -13.44 7.97
C PRO A 45 16.35 -12.00 7.85
N ASN A 46 16.53 -11.48 6.65
CA ASN A 46 16.98 -10.10 6.40
C ASN A 46 15.80 -9.09 6.41
N ILE A 47 14.56 -9.56 6.50
CA ILE A 47 13.38 -8.69 6.63
C ILE A 47 13.26 -8.24 8.09
N GLU A 48 13.25 -6.93 8.31
CA GLU A 48 13.02 -6.37 9.63
C GLU A 48 11.54 -6.56 10.04
N VAL A 49 11.32 -7.05 11.26
CA VAL A 49 9.97 -7.32 11.75
C VAL A 49 9.53 -6.22 12.72
N ILE A 50 8.41 -5.57 12.38
CA ILE A 50 7.68 -4.68 13.29
C ILE A 50 6.54 -5.51 13.89
N PRO A 51 6.62 -5.91 15.17
CA PRO A 51 5.63 -6.80 15.74
C PRO A 51 4.26 -6.11 15.92
N ILE A 52 3.21 -6.79 15.49
CA ILE A 52 1.83 -6.46 15.86
C ILE A 52 1.51 -7.30 17.10
N THR A 53 1.53 -6.66 18.23
CA THR A 53 1.09 -7.27 19.50
C THR A 53 -0.37 -6.87 19.71
N ASP A 54 -1.25 -7.84 19.98
CA ASP A 54 -2.52 -7.59 20.64
C ASP A 54 -3.79 -7.22 19.82
N GLU A 55 -4.50 -6.24 20.33
CA GLU A 55 -5.87 -5.82 20.08
C GLU A 55 -6.22 -5.40 18.64
N PHE A 56 -5.21 -5.16 17.81
CA PHE A 56 -5.42 -4.80 16.41
C PHE A 56 -5.35 -6.01 15.47
N LYS A 57 -4.91 -7.15 15.94
CA LYS A 57 -4.72 -8.36 15.13
C LYS A 57 -5.97 -8.75 14.34
N GLU A 58 -7.13 -8.68 14.95
CA GLU A 58 -8.39 -9.05 14.34
C GLU A 58 -8.92 -8.04 13.31
N ARG A 59 -8.30 -6.86 13.25
CA ARG A 59 -8.75 -5.75 12.41
C ARG A 59 -8.17 -5.74 11.01
N LYS A 60 -7.53 -6.83 10.59
CA LYS A 60 -7.05 -7.07 9.22
C LYS A 60 -6.34 -5.83 8.63
N TRP A 61 -6.87 -5.27 7.54
CA TRP A 61 -6.30 -4.11 6.84
C TRP A 61 -6.26 -2.81 7.65
N TRP A 62 -7.03 -2.67 8.73
CA TRP A 62 -6.92 -1.54 9.64
C TRP A 62 -5.56 -1.48 10.36
N ASN A 63 -4.79 -2.57 10.38
CA ASN A 63 -3.43 -2.54 10.90
C ASN A 63 -2.49 -1.61 10.13
N LYS A 64 -2.83 -1.26 8.87
CA LYS A 64 -2.12 -0.21 8.13
C LYS A 64 -2.10 1.14 8.85
N THR A 65 -3.09 1.41 9.69
CA THR A 65 -3.15 2.67 10.45
C THR A 65 -1.98 2.84 11.42
N LYS A 66 -1.36 1.76 11.87
CA LYS A 66 -0.17 1.79 12.74
C LYS A 66 1.04 2.39 12.04
N LEU A 67 1.08 2.36 10.71
CA LEU A 67 2.14 2.97 9.90
C LEU A 67 2.20 4.50 10.04
N PHE A 68 1.09 5.12 10.47
CA PHE A 68 1.01 6.57 10.64
C PHE A 68 1.53 7.06 11.98
N LYS A 69 1.97 6.14 12.87
CA LYS A 69 2.51 6.50 14.19
C LYS A 69 3.77 7.36 14.04
N PRO A 70 3.81 8.56 14.63
CA PRO A 70 5.01 9.40 14.62
C PRO A 70 6.23 8.67 15.18
N GLY A 71 7.37 8.85 14.55
CA GLY A 71 8.63 8.22 14.94
C GLY A 71 8.72 6.72 14.66
N LEU A 72 7.80 6.14 13.90
CA LEU A 72 7.89 4.74 13.49
C LEU A 72 9.02 4.52 12.46
N PHE A 73 9.23 5.49 11.59
CA PHE A 73 10.26 5.46 10.55
C PHE A 73 11.15 6.71 10.67
N ASP A 74 12.45 6.53 10.53
CA ASP A 74 13.45 7.60 10.54
C ASP A 74 13.75 8.16 9.14
N LYS A 75 13.19 7.56 8.11
CA LYS A 75 13.37 7.90 6.70
C LYS A 75 12.05 7.84 5.94
N PRO A 76 11.97 8.53 4.79
CA PRO A 76 10.86 8.33 3.87
C PRO A 76 10.67 6.86 3.55
N THR A 77 9.47 6.35 3.78
CA THR A 77 9.16 4.91 3.67
C THR A 77 8.00 4.68 2.72
N ILE A 78 8.20 3.82 1.72
CA ILE A 78 7.12 3.39 0.86
C ILE A 78 6.41 2.18 1.47
N TYR A 79 5.10 2.28 1.62
CA TYR A 79 4.23 1.17 1.93
C TYR A 79 3.72 0.53 0.64
N LEU A 80 3.73 -0.80 0.61
CA LEU A 80 3.23 -1.61 -0.49
C LEU A 80 2.32 -2.72 0.05
N ASP A 81 1.13 -2.86 -0.53
CA ASP A 81 0.29 -4.05 -0.29
C ASP A 81 1.02 -5.30 -0.82
N LEU A 82 0.74 -6.43 -0.18
CA LEU A 82 1.42 -7.69 -0.49
C LEU A 82 1.11 -8.25 -1.88
N ASP A 83 0.02 -7.80 -2.48
CA ASP A 83 -0.39 -8.17 -3.83
C ASP A 83 0.01 -7.13 -4.89
N CYS A 84 1.04 -6.36 -4.61
CA CYS A 84 1.70 -5.52 -5.60
C CYS A 84 2.78 -6.31 -6.36
N PHE A 85 2.96 -5.98 -7.64
CA PHE A 85 4.11 -6.41 -8.43
C PHE A 85 4.86 -5.19 -8.98
N ILE A 86 6.18 -5.16 -8.77
CA ILE A 86 7.04 -4.02 -9.09
C ILE A 86 7.72 -4.29 -10.43
N HIS A 87 7.47 -3.43 -11.43
CA HIS A 87 8.06 -3.54 -12.77
C HIS A 87 9.29 -2.65 -12.97
N THR A 88 9.30 -1.49 -12.32
CA THR A 88 10.40 -0.52 -12.43
C THR A 88 10.78 0.03 -11.06
N ASP A 89 11.88 0.77 -10.99
CA ASP A 89 12.42 1.30 -9.74
C ASP A 89 11.40 2.13 -8.96
N PRO A 90 10.99 1.68 -7.76
CA PRO A 90 10.01 2.38 -6.94
C PRO A 90 10.54 3.68 -6.30
N ASN A 91 11.81 4.03 -6.45
CA ASN A 91 12.33 5.30 -5.97
C ASN A 91 11.62 6.52 -6.59
N ILE A 92 10.97 6.36 -7.75
CA ILE A 92 10.14 7.39 -8.38
C ILE A 92 9.00 7.90 -7.46
N PHE A 93 8.59 7.12 -6.47
CA PHE A 93 7.56 7.51 -5.50
C PHE A 93 8.07 8.46 -4.41
N PHE A 94 9.39 8.68 -4.29
CA PHE A 94 9.99 9.58 -3.30
C PHE A 94 10.24 11.00 -3.82
N ASP A 95 9.54 11.42 -4.86
CA ASP A 95 9.64 12.80 -5.37
C ASP A 95 9.38 13.82 -4.24
N ILE A 96 10.24 14.83 -4.15
CA ILE A 96 10.18 15.89 -3.14
C ILE A 96 8.82 16.61 -3.09
N ASN A 97 8.09 16.64 -4.20
CA ASN A 97 6.76 17.26 -4.24
C ASN A 97 5.72 16.54 -3.36
N TYR A 98 6.03 15.34 -2.88
CA TYR A 98 5.12 14.55 -2.05
C TYR A 98 5.36 14.68 -0.54
N GLN A 99 6.42 15.37 -0.11
CA GLN A 99 6.88 15.35 1.29
C GLN A 99 5.92 16.00 2.30
N ASN A 100 5.04 16.89 1.86
CA ASN A 100 4.23 17.72 2.78
C ASN A 100 2.96 17.04 3.29
N LYS A 101 2.53 15.94 2.67
CA LYS A 101 1.29 15.23 2.99
C LYS A 101 1.45 13.74 2.77
N LEU A 102 0.56 12.95 3.38
CA LEU A 102 0.42 11.53 3.07
C LEU A 102 0.11 11.34 1.58
N CYS A 103 0.93 10.57 0.88
CA CYS A 103 0.75 10.33 -0.55
C CYS A 103 0.08 8.99 -0.80
N LEU A 104 -0.95 9.01 -1.63
CA LEU A 104 -1.78 7.87 -2.01
C LEU A 104 -1.99 7.83 -3.52
N LEU A 105 -2.54 6.70 -3.97
CA LEU A 105 -3.05 6.59 -5.33
C LEU A 105 -4.45 7.19 -5.45
N LYS A 106 -4.71 7.88 -6.55
CA LYS A 106 -6.06 8.18 -6.99
C LYS A 106 -6.58 6.99 -7.81
N THR A 107 -7.76 6.47 -7.45
CA THR A 107 -8.40 5.38 -8.20
C THR A 107 -9.08 5.95 -9.45
N TYR A 108 -8.37 5.98 -10.53
CA TYR A 108 -8.89 6.52 -11.80
C TYR A 108 -9.97 5.65 -12.44
N TRP A 109 -10.11 4.43 -11.98
CA TRP A 109 -11.13 3.46 -12.42
C TRP A 109 -12.47 3.60 -11.68
N PHE A 110 -12.56 4.47 -10.67
CA PHE A 110 -13.83 4.82 -10.04
C PHE A 110 -14.27 6.22 -10.45
N ASN A 111 -15.51 6.35 -10.89
CA ASN A 111 -16.11 7.65 -11.16
C ASN A 111 -16.40 8.38 -9.84
N GLU A 112 -16.02 9.65 -9.72
CA GLU A 112 -16.28 10.48 -8.56
C GLU A 112 -17.79 10.61 -8.27
N ASP A 113 -18.61 10.62 -9.32
CA ASP A 113 -20.09 10.69 -9.18
C ASP A 113 -20.68 9.44 -8.50
N LEU A 114 -19.96 8.31 -8.56
CA LEU A 114 -20.39 7.08 -7.88
C LEU A 114 -19.94 7.01 -6.42
N ALA A 115 -19.07 7.90 -5.96
CA ALA A 115 -18.58 7.93 -4.57
C ALA A 115 -19.63 8.53 -3.58
N THR A 116 -20.90 8.32 -3.85
CA THR A 116 -22.03 8.80 -3.01
C THR A 116 -22.25 7.92 -1.78
N LYS A 117 -21.93 6.63 -1.85
CA LYS A 117 -22.07 5.70 -0.74
C LYS A 117 -20.89 5.83 0.23
N ILE A 118 -21.15 5.62 1.52
CA ILE A 118 -20.14 5.79 2.58
C ILE A 118 -18.89 4.92 2.40
N HIS A 119 -19.01 3.80 1.70
CA HIS A 119 -17.91 2.86 1.44
C HIS A 119 -17.24 3.07 0.08
N GLN A 120 -17.71 4.01 -0.72
CA GLN A 120 -17.10 4.33 -2.01
C GLN A 120 -16.16 5.51 -1.87
N CYS A 121 -14.99 5.40 -2.51
CA CYS A 121 -13.98 6.45 -2.52
C CYS A 121 -13.16 6.40 -3.81
N THR A 122 -12.48 7.49 -4.11
CA THR A 122 -11.61 7.63 -5.27
C THR A 122 -10.13 7.57 -4.90
N ILE A 123 -9.81 6.96 -3.77
CA ILE A 123 -8.44 6.74 -3.33
C ILE A 123 -8.17 5.25 -3.10
N ASN A 124 -6.90 4.88 -3.15
CA ASN A 124 -6.44 3.53 -2.87
C ASN A 124 -5.13 3.60 -2.08
N SER A 125 -5.09 2.92 -0.94
CA SER A 125 -3.94 2.87 -0.03
C SER A 125 -3.02 1.66 -0.24
N SER A 126 -3.09 1.01 -1.40
CA SER A 126 -2.19 -0.12 -1.70
C SER A 126 -0.74 0.32 -1.87
N ILE A 127 -0.53 1.59 -2.23
CA ILE A 127 0.78 2.24 -2.25
C ILE A 127 0.66 3.56 -1.52
N MET A 128 1.52 3.77 -0.53
CA MET A 128 1.61 5.02 0.21
C MET A 128 3.08 5.42 0.38
N VAL A 129 3.38 6.71 0.41
CA VAL A 129 4.66 7.19 0.92
C VAL A 129 4.46 8.00 2.17
N ILE A 130 5.16 7.60 3.21
CA ILE A 130 5.14 8.17 4.54
C ILE A 130 6.46 8.92 4.72
N PHE A 131 6.38 10.23 4.91
CA PHE A 131 7.49 11.06 5.34
C PHE A 131 7.34 11.36 6.82
N GLU A 132 8.44 11.63 7.50
CA GLU A 132 8.40 12.06 8.89
C GLU A 132 7.43 13.23 9.06
N ASN A 133 6.56 13.11 10.06
CA ASN A 133 5.57 14.15 10.46
C ASN A 133 4.43 14.46 9.47
N ASN A 134 4.35 13.83 8.30
CA ASN A 134 3.24 14.11 7.36
C ASN A 134 1.93 13.40 7.71
N CYS A 135 1.96 12.45 8.63
CA CYS A 135 0.82 11.64 9.04
C CYS A 135 0.23 12.04 10.41
N GLU A 136 0.79 13.03 11.09
CA GLU A 136 0.37 13.41 12.45
C GLU A 136 -1.14 13.69 12.58
N PRO A 137 -1.80 14.48 11.68
CA PRO A 137 -3.23 14.71 11.78
C PRO A 137 -4.06 13.43 11.64
N VAL A 138 -3.59 12.50 10.79
CA VAL A 138 -4.22 11.21 10.56
C VAL A 138 -4.06 10.33 11.79
N TRP A 139 -2.83 10.26 12.33
CA TRP A 139 -2.52 9.47 13.52
C TRP A 139 -3.31 9.93 14.75
N LYS A 140 -3.44 11.22 14.97
CA LYS A 140 -4.17 11.76 16.13
C LYS A 140 -5.62 11.27 16.15
N GLU A 141 -6.32 11.31 15.03
CA GLU A 141 -7.72 10.81 14.98
C GLU A 141 -7.77 9.30 15.23
N ILE A 142 -6.81 8.52 14.68
CA ILE A 142 -6.75 7.08 14.92
C ILE A 142 -6.53 6.80 16.40
N HIS A 143 -5.50 7.40 16.99
CA HIS A 143 -5.13 7.16 18.38
C HIS A 143 -6.31 7.43 19.33
N ASP A 144 -7.03 8.51 19.10
CA ASP A 144 -8.11 8.94 19.99
C ASP A 144 -9.43 8.17 19.76
N HIS A 145 -9.66 7.64 18.54
CA HIS A 145 -10.99 7.19 18.12
C HIS A 145 -11.05 5.89 17.33
N ILE A 146 -10.00 5.06 17.37
CA ILE A 146 -9.89 3.86 16.51
C ILE A 146 -11.11 2.93 16.58
N GLU A 147 -11.68 2.71 17.77
CA GLU A 147 -12.86 1.85 17.94
C GLU A 147 -14.09 2.40 17.22
N LYS A 148 -14.29 3.71 17.28
CA LYS A 148 -15.38 4.38 16.61
C LYS A 148 -15.19 4.35 15.09
N LEU A 149 -13.97 4.60 14.65
CA LEU A 149 -13.61 4.60 13.22
C LEU A 149 -13.83 3.21 12.62
N TYR A 150 -13.33 2.17 13.30
CA TYR A 150 -13.50 0.78 12.88
C TYR A 150 -14.97 0.37 12.72
N LYS A 151 -15.85 0.85 13.62
CA LYS A 151 -17.30 0.58 13.53
C LYS A 151 -18.01 1.42 12.46
N SER A 152 -17.45 2.58 12.12
CA SER A 152 -18.12 3.55 11.23
C SER A 152 -17.70 3.40 9.76
N PHE A 153 -16.51 2.87 9.50
CA PHE A 153 -15.95 2.76 8.14
C PHE A 153 -15.59 1.32 7.81
N TYR A 154 -15.92 0.90 6.61
CA TYR A 154 -15.59 -0.44 6.13
C TYR A 154 -14.08 -0.66 6.00
N GLY A 155 -13.30 0.38 5.76
CA GLY A 155 -11.85 0.29 5.61
C GLY A 155 -11.14 1.63 5.70
N LEU A 156 -9.82 1.56 5.54
CA LEU A 156 -8.91 2.72 5.59
C LEU A 156 -9.24 3.76 4.52
N ASP A 157 -9.42 3.33 3.28
CA ASP A 157 -9.62 4.22 2.14
C ASP A 157 -10.90 5.09 2.27
N PRO A 158 -12.10 4.52 2.56
CA PRO A 158 -13.29 5.33 2.78
C PRO A 158 -13.15 6.32 3.94
N TRP A 159 -12.43 5.95 5.01
CA TRP A 159 -12.19 6.85 6.12
C TRP A 159 -11.26 8.00 5.73
N LEU A 160 -10.10 7.71 5.14
CA LEU A 160 -9.17 8.73 4.65
C LEU A 160 -9.85 9.68 3.67
N TYR A 161 -10.62 9.15 2.73
CA TYR A 161 -11.36 9.94 1.76
C TYR A 161 -12.37 10.90 2.40
N ARG A 162 -13.10 10.45 3.40
CA ARG A 162 -14.15 11.26 4.05
C ARG A 162 -13.63 12.27 5.05
N ARG A 163 -12.48 11.97 5.67
CA ARG A 163 -12.00 12.73 6.82
C ARG A 163 -10.69 13.46 6.58
N HIS A 164 -9.85 12.99 5.68
CA HIS A 164 -8.46 13.43 5.57
C HIS A 164 -8.03 13.91 4.18
N MET A 165 -8.95 14.15 3.25
CA MET A 165 -8.60 14.58 1.89
C MET A 165 -7.69 15.81 1.85
N ASN A 166 -7.83 16.74 2.80
CA ASN A 166 -6.98 17.93 2.92
C ASN A 166 -5.53 17.60 3.35
N ASN A 167 -5.31 16.40 3.91
CA ASN A 167 -4.01 15.92 4.38
C ASN A 167 -3.38 14.92 3.40
N ILE A 168 -3.97 14.75 2.22
CA ILE A 168 -3.53 13.78 1.21
C ILE A 168 -3.03 14.51 -0.04
N ASN A 169 -1.93 14.04 -0.58
CA ASN A 169 -1.50 14.28 -1.95
C ASN A 169 -1.71 13.02 -2.77
N PHE A 170 -1.83 13.19 -4.07
CA PHE A 170 -1.92 12.06 -5.00
C PHE A 170 -0.63 11.92 -5.80
N PHE A 171 -0.21 10.69 -5.98
CA PHE A 171 0.82 10.41 -6.96
C PHE A 171 0.38 10.81 -8.36
N LYS A 172 1.35 11.15 -9.20
CA LYS A 172 1.08 11.42 -10.63
C LYS A 172 0.44 10.19 -11.28
N PRO A 173 -0.48 10.40 -12.24
CA PRO A 173 -1.01 9.31 -13.05
C PRO A 173 0.11 8.52 -13.73
N GLY A 174 -0.09 7.21 -13.88
CA GLY A 174 0.86 6.35 -14.57
C GLY A 174 1.97 5.76 -13.68
N LEU A 175 1.97 6.00 -12.36
CA LEU A 175 2.92 5.35 -11.43
C LEU A 175 2.44 3.97 -10.96
N ALA A 176 1.14 3.71 -11.00
CA ALA A 176 0.57 2.41 -10.68
C ALA A 176 -0.71 2.17 -11.48
N TYR A 177 -1.08 0.92 -11.61
CA TYR A 177 -2.32 0.50 -12.25
C TYR A 177 -2.93 -0.71 -11.53
N SER A 178 -4.23 -0.89 -11.69
CA SER A 178 -4.93 -2.07 -11.22
C SER A 178 -4.94 -3.15 -12.30
N TYR A 179 -4.55 -4.37 -11.97
CA TYR A 179 -4.64 -5.51 -12.89
C TYR A 179 -6.08 -5.75 -13.35
N LYS A 180 -7.03 -5.54 -12.45
CA LYS A 180 -8.46 -5.75 -12.69
C LYS A 180 -9.11 -4.64 -13.50
N HIS A 181 -8.72 -3.40 -13.25
CA HIS A 181 -9.42 -2.21 -13.74
C HIS A 181 -8.65 -1.43 -14.81
N GLY A 182 -7.40 -1.83 -15.08
CA GLY A 182 -6.54 -1.16 -16.05
C GLY A 182 -5.87 0.09 -15.49
N CYS A 183 -5.49 0.98 -16.39
CA CYS A 183 -4.88 2.26 -16.03
C CYS A 183 -5.69 3.45 -16.57
N VAL A 184 -5.22 4.65 -16.25
CA VAL A 184 -5.89 5.93 -16.55
C VAL A 184 -6.09 6.22 -18.05
N PHE A 185 -5.38 5.50 -18.91
CA PHE A 185 -5.37 5.77 -20.34
C PHE A 185 -6.37 4.85 -21.04
N PRO A 186 -7.57 5.37 -21.41
CA PRO A 186 -8.65 4.55 -21.94
C PRO A 186 -8.36 3.92 -23.31
N ASP A 187 -7.34 4.41 -24.03
CA ASP A 187 -7.04 4.00 -25.40
C ASP A 187 -5.96 2.91 -25.49
N ASP A 188 -5.36 2.52 -24.36
CA ASP A 188 -4.31 1.52 -24.35
C ASP A 188 -4.87 0.11 -24.13
N THR A 189 -4.59 -0.76 -25.07
CA THR A 189 -4.87 -2.18 -24.90
C THR A 189 -4.10 -2.69 -23.68
N GLN A 190 -4.81 -3.14 -22.68
CA GLN A 190 -4.35 -3.47 -21.34
C GLN A 190 -2.99 -4.20 -21.26
N GLN A 191 -2.69 -5.06 -22.20
CA GLN A 191 -1.49 -5.90 -22.14
C GLN A 191 -0.16 -5.21 -22.44
N ASN A 192 -0.14 -4.16 -23.26
CA ASN A 192 1.10 -3.49 -23.65
C ASN A 192 1.54 -2.40 -22.66
N VAL A 193 0.59 -1.78 -21.97
CA VAL A 193 0.86 -0.71 -20.99
C VAL A 193 1.24 -1.29 -19.63
N LEU A 194 0.70 -2.45 -19.29
CA LEU A 194 0.84 -3.07 -17.98
C LEU A 194 2.30 -3.34 -17.55
N ARG A 195 3.20 -3.57 -18.51
CA ARG A 195 4.63 -3.80 -18.25
C ARG A 195 5.49 -2.54 -18.21
N GLN A 196 4.92 -1.38 -18.54
CA GLN A 196 5.65 -0.12 -18.59
C GLN A 196 5.42 0.75 -17.37
N LEU A 197 4.35 0.49 -16.60
CA LEU A 197 4.04 1.24 -15.41
C LEU A 197 4.76 0.66 -14.19
N PRO A 198 5.23 1.49 -13.26
CA PRO A 198 6.10 1.07 -12.16
C PRO A 198 5.54 -0.06 -11.30
N ILE A 199 4.28 0.00 -10.91
CA ILE A 199 3.67 -0.99 -10.01
C ILE A 199 2.30 -1.44 -10.51
N CYS A 200 2.08 -2.76 -10.48
CA CYS A 200 0.77 -3.39 -10.65
C CYS A 200 0.16 -3.75 -9.30
N ILE A 201 -1.11 -3.41 -9.10
CA ILE A 201 -1.90 -3.78 -7.93
C ILE A 201 -2.91 -4.83 -8.35
N PHE A 202 -2.94 -5.98 -7.67
CA PHE A 202 -3.81 -7.09 -8.03
C PHE A 202 -5.18 -7.06 -7.38
N ASP A 203 -5.36 -6.28 -6.31
CA ASP A 203 -6.64 -6.15 -5.59
C ASP A 203 -7.33 -7.54 -5.39
N ASP A 204 -8.66 -7.58 -5.50
CA ASP A 204 -9.48 -8.81 -5.42
C ASP A 204 -9.51 -9.61 -6.74
N THR A 205 -8.42 -9.70 -7.47
CA THR A 205 -8.34 -10.48 -8.71
C THR A 205 -8.51 -11.97 -8.42
N LYS A 206 -9.48 -12.64 -9.07
CA LYS A 206 -9.83 -14.03 -8.78
C LYS A 206 -8.69 -15.04 -8.97
N ASN A 207 -7.83 -14.80 -9.96
CA ASN A 207 -6.68 -15.67 -10.27
C ASN A 207 -5.35 -15.01 -9.86
N ARG A 208 -5.38 -14.12 -8.87
CA ARG A 208 -4.22 -13.34 -8.40
C ARG A 208 -3.00 -14.22 -8.14
N ASP A 209 -3.19 -15.29 -7.38
CA ASP A 209 -2.09 -16.16 -6.95
C ASP A 209 -1.43 -16.87 -8.14
N GLU A 210 -2.21 -17.29 -9.12
CA GLU A 210 -1.69 -17.92 -10.34
C GLU A 210 -0.86 -16.93 -11.16
N VAL A 211 -1.38 -15.73 -11.37
CA VAL A 211 -0.70 -14.68 -12.15
C VAL A 211 0.56 -14.22 -11.46
N LEU A 212 0.50 -13.91 -10.16
CA LEU A 212 1.67 -13.50 -9.38
C LEU A 212 2.74 -14.59 -9.34
N ASN A 213 2.37 -15.85 -9.12
CA ASN A 213 3.31 -16.96 -9.18
C ASN A 213 3.99 -17.10 -10.55
N GLY A 214 3.26 -16.81 -11.63
CA GLY A 214 3.84 -16.74 -12.98
C GLY A 214 4.86 -15.60 -13.11
N LEU A 215 4.53 -14.41 -12.63
CA LEU A 215 5.41 -13.25 -12.66
C LEU A 215 6.65 -13.42 -11.77
N TRP A 216 6.49 -13.96 -10.57
CA TRP A 216 7.62 -14.19 -9.65
C TRP A 216 8.68 -15.17 -10.18
N ARG A 217 8.31 -16.05 -11.11
CA ARG A 217 9.28 -16.96 -11.77
C ARG A 217 10.20 -16.24 -12.77
N THR A 218 9.88 -15.00 -13.11
CA THR A 218 10.65 -14.20 -14.07
C THR A 218 11.67 -13.26 -13.43
N ILE A 219 11.71 -13.21 -12.09
CA ILE A 219 12.64 -12.46 -11.25
C ILE A 219 13.73 -13.43 -10.77
#